data_cf01d50771d1920fe9e987caa2ff0edd
#
_entry.id   cf01d50771d1920fe9e987caa2ff0edd
#
_cell.length_a   1.000
_cell.length_b   1.000
_cell.length_c   1.000
_cell.angle_alpha   90.00
_cell.angle_beta   90.00
_cell.angle_gamma   90.00
#
_symmetry.space_group_name_H-M   'P 1'
#
loop_
_entity.id
_entity.type
_entity.pdbx_description
1 polymer ?
#
loop_
_entity_poly.entity_id
_entity_poly.type
_entity_poly.pdbx_seq_one_letter_code
_entity_poly.pdbx_strand_id
1 'polypeptide(L)'
;MKFIVIFGPPAVGKMTVGFELAKLTGFKLFHSHLTIDLVLNFFEFGEPRFHHLVAEFRRRVFEEVAESDLTGLIFTFVWAFDSESDKNFIDKSCDIFRKKGADIYFIELEADLAERLKRNETEFRLAQKLPKRNIEKSRANLLESEEKHKLNTDDNFFYEENYLKINNTNLSAVVTAREIIEKFGFLNDNF
;
A
#
# COMPACT_ATOMS: atom_id res chain seq x y z
N MET A 1 14.93 8.77 8.30
CA MET A 1 14.21 7.70 7.57
C MET A 1 12.84 8.20 7.15
N LYS A 2 12.31 7.71 6.02
CA LYS A 2 10.94 8.03 5.56
C LYS A 2 10.08 6.77 5.55
N PHE A 3 8.88 6.84 6.13
CA PHE A 3 7.89 5.76 6.04
C PHE A 3 6.71 6.22 5.19
N ILE A 4 6.50 5.56 4.05
CA ILE A 4 5.52 5.95 3.03
C ILE A 4 4.44 4.90 2.97
N VAL A 5 3.21 5.27 3.28
CA VAL A 5 2.03 4.41 3.17
C VAL A 5 1.28 4.75 1.89
N ILE A 6 1.35 3.86 0.90
CA ILE A 6 0.54 3.98 -0.33
C ILE A 6 -0.74 3.16 -0.13
N PHE A 7 -1.88 3.83 -0.13
CA PHE A 7 -3.17 3.18 0.10
C PHE A 7 -4.21 3.53 -0.98
N GLY A 8 -5.37 2.90 -0.90
CA GLY A 8 -6.47 3.03 -1.84
C GLY A 8 -7.07 1.67 -2.21
N PRO A 9 -8.08 1.62 -3.10
CA PRO A 9 -8.86 0.44 -3.40
C PRO A 9 -8.05 -0.68 -4.08
N PRO A 10 -8.60 -1.92 -4.13
CA PRO A 10 -7.99 -3.00 -4.90
C PRO A 10 -7.78 -2.61 -6.37
N ALA A 11 -6.64 -3.06 -6.93
CA ALA A 11 -6.24 -2.84 -8.32
C ALA A 11 -5.98 -1.38 -8.75
N VAL A 12 -5.94 -0.40 -7.83
CA VAL A 12 -5.65 1.01 -8.13
C VAL A 12 -4.19 1.27 -8.58
N GLY A 13 -3.28 0.29 -8.40
CA GLY A 13 -1.88 0.43 -8.84
C GLY A 13 -0.85 0.59 -7.72
N LYS A 14 -1.24 0.49 -6.44
CA LYS A 14 -0.33 0.71 -5.27
C LYS A 14 1.03 0.01 -5.40
N MET A 15 1.01 -1.28 -5.75
CA MET A 15 2.24 -2.06 -5.84
C MET A 15 3.11 -1.61 -7.02
N THR A 16 2.51 -1.36 -8.18
CA THR A 16 3.23 -0.92 -9.38
C THR A 16 3.85 0.47 -9.19
N VAL A 17 3.08 1.41 -8.61
CA VAL A 17 3.58 2.73 -8.22
C VAL A 17 4.69 2.60 -7.15
N GLY A 18 4.50 1.71 -6.18
CA GLY A 18 5.51 1.42 -5.16
C GLY A 18 6.81 0.89 -5.75
N PHE A 19 6.77 0.01 -6.77
CA PHE A 19 7.97 -0.46 -7.48
C PHE A 19 8.70 0.68 -8.21
N GLU A 20 7.96 1.53 -8.93
CA GLU A 20 8.58 2.66 -9.64
C GLU A 20 9.15 3.69 -8.65
N LEU A 21 8.44 3.97 -7.56
CA LEU A 21 8.93 4.85 -6.52
C LEU A 21 10.20 4.30 -5.86
N ALA A 22 10.21 3.00 -5.53
CA ALA A 22 11.39 2.33 -4.96
C ALA A 22 12.59 2.39 -5.90
N LYS A 23 12.37 2.17 -7.20
CA LYS A 23 13.40 2.25 -8.24
C LYS A 23 14.00 3.64 -8.37
N LEU A 24 13.17 4.68 -8.30
CA LEU A 24 13.60 6.07 -8.46
C LEU A 24 14.27 6.64 -7.20
N THR A 25 13.88 6.18 -6.00
CA THR A 25 14.35 6.74 -4.73
C THR A 25 15.38 5.88 -3.99
N GLY A 26 15.52 4.61 -4.36
CA GLY A 26 16.30 3.63 -3.60
C GLY A 26 15.62 3.11 -2.33
N PHE A 27 14.41 3.58 -1.99
CA PHE A 27 13.64 3.10 -0.84
C PHE A 27 13.25 1.64 -1.01
N LYS A 28 13.05 0.94 0.10
CA LYS A 28 12.60 -0.47 0.07
C LYS A 28 11.10 -0.55 -0.04
N LEU A 29 10.61 -1.47 -0.88
CA LEU A 29 9.17 -1.73 -1.02
C LEU A 29 8.77 -2.96 -0.22
N PHE A 30 7.83 -2.76 0.71
CA PHE A 30 7.15 -3.82 1.44
C PHE A 30 5.66 -3.80 1.07
N HIS A 31 5.31 -4.48 -0.03
CA HIS A 31 3.89 -4.57 -0.42
C HIS A 31 3.15 -5.64 0.40
N SER A 32 1.88 -5.39 0.69
CA SER A 32 1.05 -6.23 1.58
C SER A 32 1.07 -7.73 1.25
N HIS A 33 1.21 -8.09 -0.03
CA HIS A 33 1.19 -9.48 -0.46
C HIS A 33 2.42 -10.29 -0.02
N LEU A 34 3.53 -9.68 0.33
CA LEU A 34 4.69 -10.40 0.87
C LEU A 34 4.33 -11.21 2.11
N THR A 35 3.53 -10.64 3.00
CA THR A 35 3.08 -11.35 4.21
C THR A 35 1.83 -12.18 3.97
N ILE A 36 0.90 -11.69 3.13
CA ILE A 36 -0.32 -12.40 2.79
C ILE A 36 0.02 -13.73 2.10
N ASP A 37 0.84 -13.70 1.05
CA ASP A 37 1.17 -14.88 0.26
C ASP A 37 2.02 -15.87 1.07
N LEU A 38 2.87 -15.38 1.99
CA LEU A 38 3.59 -16.23 2.92
C LEU A 38 2.63 -17.02 3.82
N VAL A 39 1.66 -16.34 4.44
CA VAL A 39 0.76 -16.97 5.42
C VAL A 39 -0.29 -17.86 4.76
N LEU A 40 -0.69 -17.55 3.51
CA LEU A 40 -1.62 -18.38 2.73
C LEU A 40 -1.10 -19.79 2.44
N ASN A 41 0.19 -20.07 2.63
CA ASN A 41 0.71 -21.43 2.55
C ASN A 41 0.28 -22.31 3.74
N PHE A 42 -0.24 -21.73 4.82
CA PHE A 42 -0.56 -22.42 6.07
C PHE A 42 -2.00 -22.24 6.51
N PHE A 43 -2.60 -21.09 6.24
CA PHE A 43 -3.94 -20.71 6.71
C PHE A 43 -4.74 -20.05 5.60
N GLU A 44 -6.05 -20.24 5.59
CA GLU A 44 -6.93 -19.60 4.63
C GLU A 44 -7.14 -18.11 4.95
N PHE A 45 -7.41 -17.32 3.90
CA PHE A 45 -7.72 -15.90 4.06
C PHE A 45 -9.01 -15.74 4.90
N GLY A 46 -8.94 -14.89 5.93
CA GLY A 46 -10.05 -14.62 6.83
C GLY A 46 -10.01 -15.41 8.14
N GLU A 47 -9.16 -16.45 8.27
CA GLU A 47 -8.99 -17.13 9.55
C GLU A 47 -8.33 -16.22 10.60
N PRO A 48 -8.69 -16.36 11.90
CA PRO A 48 -8.05 -15.58 12.97
C PRO A 48 -6.52 -15.74 13.01
N ARG A 49 -6.02 -16.96 12.77
CA ARG A 49 -4.57 -17.25 12.72
C ARG A 49 -3.87 -16.58 11.54
N PHE A 50 -4.56 -16.52 10.38
CA PHE A 50 -4.06 -15.80 9.21
C PHE A 50 -3.85 -14.31 9.54
N HIS A 51 -4.87 -13.65 10.09
CA HIS A 51 -4.80 -12.24 10.44
C HIS A 51 -3.73 -11.97 11.50
N HIS A 52 -3.65 -12.82 12.53
CA HIS A 52 -2.65 -12.70 13.58
C HIS A 52 -1.22 -12.75 13.01
N LEU A 53 -0.89 -13.78 12.23
CA LEU A 53 0.45 -13.94 11.67
C LEU A 53 0.82 -12.83 10.68
N VAL A 54 -0.12 -12.44 9.81
CA VAL A 54 0.11 -11.30 8.88
C VAL A 54 0.45 -10.03 9.65
N ALA A 55 -0.28 -9.74 10.73
CA ALA A 55 -0.03 -8.57 11.56
C ALA A 55 1.32 -8.65 12.29
N GLU A 56 1.66 -9.82 12.88
CA GLU A 56 2.93 -10.04 13.59
C GLU A 56 4.14 -9.93 12.65
N PHE A 57 4.10 -10.55 11.46
CA PHE A 57 5.18 -10.42 10.49
C PHE A 57 5.39 -8.98 10.04
N ARG A 58 4.31 -8.25 9.77
CA ARG A 58 4.41 -6.83 9.40
C ARG A 58 5.01 -6.00 10.52
N ARG A 59 4.49 -6.16 11.75
CA ARG A 59 4.99 -5.47 12.93
C ARG A 59 6.50 -5.70 13.10
N ARG A 60 6.93 -6.97 13.03
CA ARG A 60 8.34 -7.31 13.22
C ARG A 60 9.23 -6.71 12.13
N VAL A 61 8.80 -6.76 10.87
CA VAL A 61 9.54 -6.09 9.77
C VAL A 61 9.62 -4.58 9.99
N PHE A 62 8.54 -3.93 10.41
CA PHE A 62 8.54 -2.49 10.68
C PHE A 62 9.49 -2.12 11.81
N GLU A 63 9.52 -2.89 12.91
CA GLU A 63 10.44 -2.69 14.03
C GLU A 63 11.91 -2.75 13.58
N GLU A 64 12.29 -3.82 12.87
CA GLU A 64 13.66 -3.99 12.37
C GLU A 64 14.06 -2.91 11.34
N VAL A 65 13.14 -2.55 10.44
CA VAL A 65 13.39 -1.49 9.47
C VAL A 65 13.54 -0.13 10.15
N ALA A 66 12.70 0.18 11.14
CA ALA A 66 12.77 1.44 11.87
C ALA A 66 14.07 1.62 12.67
N GLU A 67 14.76 0.52 13.01
CA GLU A 67 16.06 0.52 13.69
C GLU A 67 17.26 0.44 12.74
N SER A 68 17.02 0.25 11.45
CA SER A 68 18.07 0.10 10.44
C SER A 68 18.54 1.44 9.86
N ASP A 69 19.61 1.39 9.07
CA ASP A 69 20.15 2.53 8.31
C ASP A 69 19.42 2.76 6.96
N LEU A 70 18.29 2.13 6.73
CA LEU A 70 17.51 2.32 5.52
C LEU A 70 16.97 3.75 5.44
N THR A 71 17.08 4.36 4.26
CA THR A 71 16.65 5.74 4.03
C THR A 71 15.14 5.87 3.95
N GLY A 72 14.44 4.81 3.52
CA GLY A 72 12.97 4.81 3.45
C GLY A 72 12.36 3.44 3.21
N LEU A 73 11.12 3.28 3.69
CA LEU A 73 10.27 2.13 3.47
C LEU A 73 8.95 2.58 2.84
N ILE A 74 8.56 1.93 1.74
CA ILE A 74 7.26 2.08 1.10
C ILE A 74 6.42 0.88 1.51
N PHE A 75 5.28 1.13 2.15
CA PHE A 75 4.30 0.10 2.50
C PHE A 75 3.02 0.29 1.69
N THR A 76 2.43 -0.79 1.16
CA THR A 76 1.16 -0.70 0.44
C THR A 76 0.03 -1.34 1.24
N PHE A 77 -1.12 -0.67 1.32
CA PHE A 77 -2.25 -1.13 2.09
C PHE A 77 -3.59 -0.88 1.36
N VAL A 78 -4.56 -1.78 1.52
CA VAL A 78 -5.97 -1.49 1.21
C VAL A 78 -6.57 -1.03 2.52
N TRP A 79 -6.98 0.24 2.57
CA TRP A 79 -7.52 0.85 3.79
C TRP A 79 -9.02 1.04 3.64
N ALA A 80 -9.78 0.35 4.49
CA ALA A 80 -11.19 0.57 4.65
C ALA A 80 -11.40 1.67 5.71
N PHE A 81 -11.86 2.84 5.29
CA PHE A 81 -12.03 4.00 6.19
C PHE A 81 -13.18 3.84 7.18
N ASP A 82 -14.06 2.89 6.93
CA ASP A 82 -15.15 2.42 7.81
C ASP A 82 -14.70 1.30 8.77
N SER A 83 -13.41 0.92 8.74
CA SER A 83 -12.83 -0.11 9.61
C SER A 83 -11.91 0.51 10.65
N GLU A 84 -12.32 0.46 11.93
CA GLU A 84 -11.49 0.90 13.04
C GLU A 84 -10.23 0.03 13.20
N SER A 85 -10.31 -1.26 12.85
CA SER A 85 -9.15 -2.16 12.89
C SER A 85 -8.06 -1.74 11.91
N ASP A 86 -8.42 -1.26 10.72
CA ASP A 86 -7.47 -0.78 9.72
C ASP A 86 -6.80 0.52 10.19
N LYS A 87 -7.59 1.43 10.73
CA LYS A 87 -7.06 2.66 11.32
C LYS A 87 -6.07 2.35 12.45
N ASN A 88 -6.46 1.50 13.39
CA ASN A 88 -5.60 1.10 14.51
C ASN A 88 -4.32 0.40 14.05
N PHE A 89 -4.38 -0.38 12.97
CA PHE A 89 -3.20 -1.01 12.38
C PHE A 89 -2.23 0.04 11.82
N ILE A 90 -2.74 1.03 11.08
CA ILE A 90 -1.91 2.10 10.51
C ILE A 90 -1.33 2.99 11.61
N ASP A 91 -2.13 3.37 12.62
CA ASP A 91 -1.66 4.15 13.77
C ASP A 91 -0.46 3.47 14.46
N LYS A 92 -0.61 2.20 14.82
CA LYS A 92 0.46 1.42 15.45
C LYS A 92 1.68 1.27 14.56
N SER A 93 1.48 1.10 13.25
CA SER A 93 2.58 1.02 12.30
C SER A 93 3.35 2.34 12.22
N CYS A 94 2.65 3.47 12.09
CA CYS A 94 3.26 4.80 12.07
C CYS A 94 4.00 5.11 13.38
N ASP A 95 3.45 4.69 14.53
CA ASP A 95 4.07 4.92 15.83
C ASP A 95 5.42 4.21 16.00
N ILE A 96 5.61 3.03 15.39
CA ILE A 96 6.92 2.35 15.36
C ILE A 96 7.97 3.27 14.74
N PHE A 97 7.65 3.88 13.59
CA PHE A 97 8.57 4.75 12.87
C PHE A 97 8.71 6.14 13.52
N ARG A 98 7.62 6.74 14.01
CA ARG A 98 7.66 8.04 14.73
C ARG A 98 8.55 8.00 15.95
N LYS A 99 8.51 6.90 16.72
CA LYS A 99 9.39 6.69 17.91
C LYS A 99 10.88 6.69 17.55
N LYS A 100 11.21 6.46 16.29
CA LYS A 100 12.58 6.47 15.77
C LYS A 100 12.90 7.76 14.97
N GLY A 101 12.02 8.76 15.03
CA GLY A 101 12.22 10.05 14.37
C GLY A 101 12.03 10.01 12.85
N ALA A 102 11.31 9.02 12.32
CA ALA A 102 11.02 8.97 10.89
C ALA A 102 9.87 9.91 10.51
N ASP A 103 9.98 10.51 9.32
CA ASP A 103 8.88 11.25 8.70
C ASP A 103 7.89 10.28 8.07
N ILE A 104 6.58 10.52 8.29
CA ILE A 104 5.51 9.69 7.75
C ILE A 104 4.87 10.39 6.56
N TYR A 105 4.59 9.63 5.49
CA TYR A 105 3.95 10.13 4.28
C TYR A 105 2.77 9.24 3.90
N PHE A 106 1.65 9.86 3.54
CA PHE A 106 0.43 9.18 3.14
C PHE A 106 0.10 9.48 1.69
N ILE A 107 0.08 8.45 0.85
CA ILE A 107 -0.24 8.55 -0.57
C ILE A 107 -1.53 7.80 -0.84
N GLU A 108 -2.59 8.54 -1.08
CA GLU A 108 -3.86 7.98 -1.50
C GLU A 108 -3.93 7.88 -3.02
N LEU A 109 -4.17 6.67 -3.53
CA LEU A 109 -4.43 6.47 -4.94
C LEU A 109 -5.91 6.23 -5.17
N GLU A 110 -6.44 6.89 -6.19
CA GLU A 110 -7.79 6.75 -6.68
C GLU A 110 -7.78 6.43 -8.17
N ALA A 111 -8.70 5.60 -8.64
CA ALA A 111 -8.91 5.35 -10.06
C ALA A 111 -10.33 4.84 -10.30
N ASP A 112 -10.85 5.12 -11.50
CA ASP A 112 -12.15 4.65 -11.93
C ASP A 112 -12.28 3.13 -11.82
N LEU A 113 -13.47 2.66 -11.38
CA LEU A 113 -13.73 1.24 -11.23
C LEU A 113 -13.47 0.45 -12.52
N ALA A 114 -13.86 1.02 -13.67
CA ALA A 114 -13.65 0.39 -14.99
C ALA A 114 -12.14 0.17 -15.27
N GLU A 115 -11.30 1.15 -14.94
CA GLU A 115 -9.86 1.04 -15.09
C GLU A 115 -9.27 0.04 -14.11
N ARG A 116 -9.73 0.02 -12.85
CA ARG A 116 -9.29 -0.95 -11.86
C ARG A 116 -9.65 -2.39 -12.24
N LEU A 117 -10.79 -2.62 -12.86
CA LEU A 117 -11.19 -3.93 -13.38
C LEU A 117 -10.24 -4.39 -14.51
N LYS A 118 -9.84 -3.51 -15.43
CA LYS A 118 -8.82 -3.81 -16.45
C LYS A 118 -7.47 -4.16 -15.80
N ARG A 119 -7.01 -3.31 -14.86
CA ARG A 119 -5.74 -3.53 -14.14
C ARG A 119 -5.75 -4.82 -13.31
N ASN A 120 -6.91 -5.28 -12.88
CA ASN A 120 -7.04 -6.52 -12.10
C ASN A 120 -6.65 -7.77 -12.89
N GLU A 121 -6.68 -7.72 -14.21
CA GLU A 121 -6.43 -8.84 -15.14
C GLU A 121 -5.05 -8.77 -15.79
N THR A 122 -4.21 -7.79 -15.46
CA THR A 122 -2.88 -7.62 -16.07
C THR A 122 -1.93 -8.75 -15.71
N GLU A 123 -1.11 -9.18 -16.66
CA GLU A 123 -0.09 -10.23 -16.48
C GLU A 123 0.85 -9.91 -15.29
N PHE A 124 1.30 -8.66 -15.19
CA PHE A 124 2.15 -8.23 -14.09
C PHE A 124 1.50 -8.50 -12.71
N ARG A 125 0.22 -8.15 -12.55
CA ARG A 125 -0.51 -8.40 -11.31
C ARG A 125 -0.66 -9.89 -11.00
N LEU A 126 -0.98 -10.70 -12.02
CA LEU A 126 -1.16 -12.15 -11.89
C LEU A 126 0.18 -12.86 -11.57
N ALA A 127 1.28 -12.36 -12.10
CA ALA A 127 2.61 -12.87 -11.78
C ALA A 127 3.01 -12.58 -10.33
N GLN A 128 2.68 -11.38 -9.82
CA GLN A 128 3.08 -10.93 -8.48
C GLN A 128 2.14 -11.37 -7.35
N LYS A 129 0.92 -11.84 -7.66
CA LYS A 129 -0.11 -12.15 -6.66
C LYS A 129 -0.77 -13.49 -6.95
N LEU A 130 -0.20 -14.57 -6.42
CA LEU A 130 -0.71 -15.94 -6.61
C LEU A 130 -2.22 -16.08 -6.34
N PRO A 131 -2.78 -15.53 -5.25
CA PRO A 131 -4.21 -15.66 -4.96
C PRO A 131 -5.13 -14.93 -5.96
N LYS A 132 -4.57 -14.05 -6.81
CA LYS A 132 -5.32 -13.28 -7.82
C LYS A 132 -5.35 -13.93 -9.20
N ARG A 133 -4.72 -15.11 -9.38
CA ARG A 133 -4.73 -15.87 -10.65
C ARG A 133 -6.10 -16.40 -11.03
N ASN A 134 -6.99 -16.64 -10.06
CA ASN A 134 -8.41 -16.86 -10.34
C ASN A 134 -9.05 -15.48 -10.60
N ILE A 135 -9.15 -15.10 -11.87
CA ILE A 135 -9.63 -13.80 -12.34
C ILE A 135 -11.07 -13.55 -11.90
N GLU A 136 -11.95 -14.54 -12.02
CA GLU A 136 -13.36 -14.42 -11.63
C GLU A 136 -13.50 -14.13 -10.13
N LYS A 137 -12.84 -14.91 -9.29
CA LYS A 137 -12.81 -14.69 -7.84
C LYS A 137 -12.16 -13.35 -7.49
N SER A 138 -11.08 -12.98 -8.18
CA SER A 138 -10.41 -11.69 -7.96
C SER A 138 -11.31 -10.50 -8.32
N ARG A 139 -12.08 -10.62 -9.41
CA ARG A 139 -13.05 -9.62 -9.86
C ARG A 139 -14.21 -9.50 -8.87
N ALA A 140 -14.78 -10.64 -8.46
CA ALA A 140 -15.85 -10.66 -7.46
C ALA A 140 -15.42 -10.00 -6.15
N ASN A 141 -14.24 -10.34 -5.62
CA ASN A 141 -13.70 -9.74 -4.40
C ASN A 141 -13.44 -8.22 -4.54
N LEU A 142 -13.07 -7.75 -5.75
CA LEU A 142 -12.87 -6.33 -5.99
C LEU A 142 -14.21 -5.58 -5.92
N LEU A 143 -15.25 -6.09 -6.58
CA LEU A 143 -16.58 -5.50 -6.58
C LEU A 143 -17.20 -5.54 -5.18
N GLU A 144 -17.09 -6.66 -4.47
CA GLU A 144 -17.55 -6.81 -3.09
C GLU A 144 -16.87 -5.81 -2.14
N SER A 145 -15.55 -5.60 -2.29
CA SER A 145 -14.83 -4.62 -1.48
C SER A 145 -15.29 -3.18 -1.75
N GLU A 146 -15.63 -2.88 -3.00
CA GLU A 146 -16.15 -1.57 -3.40
C GLU A 146 -17.54 -1.29 -2.83
N GLU A 147 -18.38 -2.32 -2.78
CA GLU A 147 -19.74 -2.21 -2.26
C GLU A 147 -19.77 -2.12 -0.73
N LYS A 148 -18.88 -2.85 -0.05
CA LYS A 148 -18.91 -2.99 1.41
C LYS A 148 -18.13 -1.93 2.17
N HIS A 149 -17.11 -1.32 1.54
CA HIS A 149 -16.16 -0.48 2.24
C HIS A 149 -15.93 0.85 1.55
N LYS A 150 -15.73 1.87 2.37
CA LYS A 150 -15.22 3.15 1.93
C LYS A 150 -13.70 3.06 1.77
N LEU A 151 -13.22 3.01 0.53
CA LEU A 151 -11.82 2.73 0.19
C LEU A 151 -11.00 3.97 -0.21
N ASN A 152 -11.67 5.12 -0.35
CA ASN A 152 -11.06 6.43 -0.55
C ASN A 152 -11.66 7.45 0.42
N THR A 153 -10.94 8.53 0.66
CA THR A 153 -11.43 9.65 1.51
C THR A 153 -12.40 10.55 0.75
N ASP A 154 -13.28 11.23 1.49
CA ASP A 154 -14.10 12.34 0.99
C ASP A 154 -13.37 13.66 1.25
N ASP A 155 -12.21 13.89 0.65
CA ASP A 155 -11.40 15.10 0.76
C ASP A 155 -10.89 15.49 2.17
N ASN A 156 -11.35 14.81 3.23
CA ASN A 156 -10.88 15.01 4.61
C ASN A 156 -10.11 13.77 5.09
N PHE A 157 -8.79 13.85 5.02
CA PHE A 157 -7.92 12.83 5.59
C PHE A 157 -7.56 13.17 7.05
N PHE A 158 -7.50 12.17 7.94
CA PHE A 158 -7.34 12.44 9.40
C PHE A 158 -5.96 12.89 9.81
N TYR A 159 -4.94 12.63 8.97
CA TYR A 159 -3.58 13.06 9.25
C TYR A 159 -3.26 14.25 8.37
N GLU A 160 -2.99 15.38 8.98
CA GLU A 160 -2.72 16.64 8.29
C GLU A 160 -1.34 16.69 7.62
N GLU A 161 -0.44 15.79 8.05
CA GLU A 161 0.97 15.80 7.65
C GLU A 161 1.22 14.98 6.40
N ASN A 162 1.97 15.54 5.43
CA ASN A 162 2.53 14.81 4.28
C ASN A 162 1.52 13.91 3.55
N TYR A 163 0.35 14.42 3.28
CA TYR A 163 -0.69 13.72 2.53
C TYR A 163 -0.76 14.18 1.08
N LEU A 164 -0.96 13.22 0.18
CA LEU A 164 -1.19 13.45 -1.25
C LEU A 164 -2.22 12.46 -1.77
N LYS A 165 -3.30 12.96 -2.38
CA LYS A 165 -4.28 12.16 -3.12
C LYS A 165 -4.04 12.34 -4.61
N ILE A 166 -3.96 11.22 -5.36
CA ILE A 166 -3.74 11.21 -6.80
C ILE A 166 -4.81 10.34 -7.45
N ASN A 167 -5.58 10.92 -8.37
CA ASN A 167 -6.38 10.16 -9.31
C ASN A 167 -5.47 9.70 -10.46
N ASN A 168 -5.10 8.42 -10.45
CA ASN A 168 -4.20 7.83 -11.43
C ASN A 168 -4.91 7.02 -12.52
N THR A 169 -6.21 7.27 -12.77
CA THR A 169 -6.98 6.58 -13.80
C THR A 169 -6.26 6.57 -15.15
N ASN A 170 -5.78 7.73 -15.58
CA ASN A 170 -5.13 7.94 -16.86
C ASN A 170 -3.60 8.11 -16.75
N LEU A 171 -3.01 7.81 -15.59
CA LEU A 171 -1.59 7.98 -15.36
C LEU A 171 -0.87 6.62 -15.36
N SER A 172 0.33 6.60 -15.92
CA SER A 172 1.22 5.45 -15.73
C SER A 172 1.80 5.43 -14.32
N ALA A 173 2.25 4.26 -13.87
CA ALA A 173 2.88 4.12 -12.56
C ALA A 173 4.13 4.99 -12.41
N VAL A 174 4.90 5.17 -13.49
CA VAL A 174 6.11 6.03 -13.51
C VAL A 174 5.73 7.49 -13.32
N VAL A 175 4.69 7.97 -14.01
CA VAL A 175 4.20 9.35 -13.87
C VAL A 175 3.70 9.59 -12.45
N THR A 176 2.87 8.68 -11.93
CA THR A 176 2.37 8.76 -10.55
C THR A 176 3.52 8.78 -9.52
N ALA A 177 4.55 7.94 -9.70
CA ALA A 177 5.71 7.93 -8.82
C ALA A 177 6.52 9.25 -8.88
N ARG A 178 6.65 9.86 -10.06
CA ARG A 178 7.31 11.17 -10.22
C ARG A 178 6.53 12.30 -9.54
N GLU A 179 5.21 12.32 -9.65
CA GLU A 179 4.38 13.30 -8.92
C GLU A 179 4.58 13.21 -7.40
N ILE A 180 4.67 11.98 -6.86
CA ILE A 180 4.97 11.77 -5.44
C ILE A 180 6.36 12.33 -5.08
N ILE A 181 7.37 12.04 -5.92
CA ILE A 181 8.75 12.51 -5.70
C ILE A 181 8.81 14.04 -5.74
N GLU A 182 8.19 14.65 -6.74
CA GLU A 182 8.15 16.11 -6.91
C GLU A 182 7.46 16.79 -5.73
N LYS A 183 6.30 16.26 -5.31
CA LYS A 183 5.52 16.80 -4.19
C LYS A 183 6.30 16.84 -2.88
N PHE A 184 7.09 15.78 -2.58
CA PHE A 184 7.74 15.62 -1.29
C PHE A 184 9.27 15.77 -1.32
N GLY A 185 9.85 16.04 -2.49
CA GLY A 185 11.30 16.22 -2.62
C GLY A 185 12.10 14.95 -2.26
N PHE A 186 11.66 13.75 -2.70
CA PHE A 186 12.33 12.50 -2.33
C PHE A 186 13.65 12.23 -3.04
N LEU A 187 13.97 12.96 -4.08
CA LEU A 187 15.30 12.91 -4.68
C LEU A 187 16.20 13.85 -3.90
N ASN A 188 17.27 13.34 -3.32
CA ASN A 188 18.38 14.19 -2.88
C ASN A 188 19.06 14.76 -4.14
N ASP A 189 19.46 16.04 -4.10
CA ASP A 189 20.20 16.75 -5.16
C ASP A 189 21.62 16.17 -5.43
N ASN A 190 21.82 14.88 -5.19
CA ASN A 190 23.11 14.18 -5.29
C ASN A 190 23.07 13.09 -6.38
N PHE A 191 22.68 13.44 -7.61
CA PHE A 191 23.04 12.70 -8.83
C PHE A 191 23.52 13.67 -9.90
#